data_2f98294d68e4a42f340fcb163aa41ccc
#
_entry.id   2f98294d68e4a42f340fcb163aa41ccc
#
_cell.length_a   1.000
_cell.length_b   1.000
_cell.length_c   1.000
_cell.angle_alpha   90.00
_cell.angle_beta   90.00
_cell.angle_gamma   90.00
#
_symmetry.space_group_name_H-M   'P 1'
#
loop_
_entity.id
_entity.type
_entity.pdbx_description
1 polymer ?
#
loop_
_entity_poly.entity_id
_entity_poly.type
_entity_poly.pdbx_seq_one_letter_code
_entity_poly.pdbx_strand_id
1 'polypeptide(L)'
;MILPTKAMATQELTVKRKPSENTLQVQASSPVALGVRIPTVALHMMELFDTSVEQLYSIFTVKDLVQKFSKSTAVLEAEKGGKFQMFDGNITGEYLELLTNKKIVMKWRCRNWPEEHYATVTLNFVPTLGQTELQLDCKGVPVCKEENMKFCWQKQHFEEIKGLLQLTPPKWLN
;
A
#
# COMPACT_ATOMS: atom_id res chain seq x y z
N MET A 1 25.38 -18.25 13.35
CA MET A 1 24.38 -17.86 13.32
C MET A 1 23.65 -17.34 13.63
N ILE A 2 24.34 -17.68 13.81
CA ILE A 2 23.47 -17.17 13.85
C ILE A 2 22.88 -16.55 14.21
N LEU A 3 23.34 -16.74 13.80
CA LEU A 3 22.56 -16.14 13.87
C LEU A 3 22.00 -15.59 14.31
N PRO A 4 22.30 -15.92 13.92
CA PRO A 4 21.55 -15.37 14.19
C PRO A 4 21.00 -14.79 14.49
N THR A 5 21.33 -14.88 13.86
CA THR A 5 20.54 -14.46 14.00
C THR A 5 20.01 -13.93 14.26
N LYS A 6 20.51 -14.20 13.60
CA LYS A 6 19.92 -13.87 13.71
C LYS A 6 19.43 -13.40 13.88
N ALA A 7 20.48 -13.67 13.80
CA ALA A 7 19.84 -13.47 13.84
C ALA A 7 19.31 -13.08 14.01
N MET A 8 19.48 -13.13 13.33
CA MET A 8 18.93 -12.92 13.29
C MET A 8 18.27 -12.46 13.55
N ALA A 9 19.25 -12.69 13.46
CA ALA A 9 18.49 -12.51 13.53
C ALA A 9 17.92 -12.07 13.84
N THR A 10 18.17 -12.21 13.28
CA THR A 10 17.48 -12.01 13.37
C THR A 10 16.90 -11.59 13.75
N GLN A 11 17.19 -11.73 13.20
CA GLN A 11 16.57 -11.71 13.26
C GLN A 11 15.97 -11.31 13.53
N GLU A 12 16.40 -11.49 13.20
CA GLU A 12 15.77 -11.52 13.21
C GLU A 12 15.10 -11.05 13.62
N LEU A 13 15.94 -10.98 13.67
CA LEU A 13 15.18 -10.77 13.74
C LEU A 13 14.58 -10.59 13.95
N THR A 14 14.91 -10.88 13.67
CA THR A 14 14.03 -10.84 13.63
C THR A 14 13.43 -10.76 13.80
N VAL A 15 14.12 -10.91 13.62
CA VAL A 15 13.35 -10.92 13.48
C VAL A 15 12.91 -11.18 13.51
N LYS A 16 13.08 -11.46 13.07
CA LYS A 16 12.47 -11.76 12.83
C LYS A 16 12.23 -11.92 12.37
N ARG A 17 12.84 -12.09 12.38
CA ARG A 17 12.65 -12.32 11.80
C ARG A 17 12.55 -12.96 11.27
N LYS A 18 12.82 -13.21 10.96
CA LYS A 18 12.58 -13.85 10.27
C LYS A 18 12.59 -14.04 9.76
N PRO A 19 13.11 -14.43 9.74
CA PRO A 19 13.04 -14.62 9.05
C PRO A 19 12.76 -14.76 8.81
N SER A 20 13.20 -14.75 8.51
CA SER A 20 12.69 -14.82 7.97
C SER A 20 12.54 -14.97 7.70
N GLU A 21 12.63 -15.13 7.23
CA GLU A 21 12.38 -15.23 6.72
C GLU A 21 12.42 -15.16 6.46
N ASN A 22 12.84 -15.27 6.56
CA ASN A 22 12.69 -15.20 6.15
C ASN A 22 12.96 -15.34 5.86
N THR A 23 13.45 -15.23 5.36
CA THR A 23 13.34 -15.26 4.90
C THR A 23 13.36 -15.61 4.52
N LEU A 24 13.94 -15.78 4.25
CA LEU A 24 13.67 -15.97 3.79
C LEU A 24 13.22 -16.37 3.29
N GLN A 25 13.17 -16.37 3.06
CA GLN A 25 12.55 -16.63 2.54
C GLN A 25 12.18 -16.75 1.82
N VAL A 26 12.38 -16.93 1.44
CA VAL A 26 12.05 -16.92 0.69
C VAL A 26 11.61 -16.85 0.02
N GLN A 27 11.68 -16.80 -0.40
CA GLN A 27 11.25 -16.54 -1.04
C GLN A 27 11.14 -16.53 -1.82
N ALA A 28 11.31 -16.57 -2.16
CA ALA A 28 11.37 -16.52 -3.04
C ALA A 28 11.29 -16.14 -3.83
N SER A 29 11.41 -15.95 -4.06
CA SER A 29 11.24 -15.45 -4.84
C SER A 29 11.67 -15.13 -5.88
N SER A 30 11.74 -14.76 -6.18
CA SER A 30 11.97 -14.28 -7.36
C SER A 30 13.34 -14.40 -7.66
N PRO A 31 13.63 -15.10 -8.52
CA PRO A 31 14.89 -15.16 -9.00
C PRO A 31 15.10 -14.00 -9.72
N VAL A 32 15.71 -13.22 -9.20
CA VAL A 32 16.07 -12.14 -9.86
C VAL A 32 17.00 -12.51 -10.89
N ALA A 33 16.76 -12.09 -12.02
CA ALA A 33 17.65 -12.28 -13.08
C ALA A 33 18.99 -11.83 -12.65
N LEU A 34 19.98 -12.48 -13.07
CA LEU A 34 21.34 -12.15 -12.76
C LEU A 34 21.69 -12.38 -11.31
N GLY A 35 20.84 -13.05 -10.59
CA GLY A 35 21.12 -13.39 -9.22
C GLY A 35 21.10 -12.28 -8.22
N VAL A 36 20.68 -11.10 -8.63
CA VAL A 36 20.61 -9.98 -7.71
C VAL A 36 19.30 -10.01 -6.99
N ARG A 37 19.33 -9.97 -5.67
CA ARG A 37 18.15 -9.93 -4.87
C ARG A 37 18.03 -8.60 -4.19
N ILE A 38 16.81 -8.05 -4.17
CA ILE A 38 16.52 -6.84 -3.46
C ILE A 38 15.91 -7.24 -2.11
N PRO A 39 16.54 -6.90 -0.99
CA PRO A 39 15.95 -7.22 0.31
C PRO A 39 14.64 -6.46 0.48
N THR A 40 13.63 -7.13 0.97
CA THR A 40 12.31 -6.52 1.14
C THR A 40 11.77 -6.77 2.53
N VAL A 41 10.77 -5.94 2.91
CA VAL A 41 10.06 -6.08 4.18
C VAL A 41 8.58 -6.05 3.92
N ALA A 42 7.82 -6.56 4.87
CA ALA A 42 6.36 -6.44 4.88
C ALA A 42 5.99 -5.35 5.86
N LEU A 43 4.94 -4.60 5.53
CA LEU A 43 4.43 -3.54 6.39
C LEU A 43 2.94 -3.73 6.58
N HIS A 44 2.46 -3.35 7.75
CA HIS A 44 1.04 -3.37 8.05
C HIS A 44 0.68 -2.05 8.72
N MET A 45 -0.37 -1.41 8.24
CA MET A 45 -0.86 -0.17 8.82
C MET A 45 -2.38 -0.22 8.85
N MET A 46 -2.97 0.56 9.74
CA MET A 46 -4.40 0.61 9.89
C MET A 46 -4.81 2.03 10.22
N GLU A 47 -5.93 2.48 9.68
CA GLU A 47 -6.43 3.83 9.94
C GLU A 47 -7.95 3.82 9.97
N LEU A 48 -8.54 4.68 10.80
CA LEU A 48 -9.99 4.84 10.88
C LEU A 48 -10.38 6.12 10.14
N PHE A 49 -11.43 6.02 9.34
CA PHE A 49 -11.95 7.15 8.57
C PHE A 49 -13.41 7.36 8.89
N ASP A 50 -13.80 8.63 9.06
CA ASP A 50 -15.19 8.99 9.38
C ASP A 50 -16.01 9.01 8.10
N THR A 51 -16.22 7.85 7.53
CA THR A 51 -16.99 7.74 6.29
C THR A 51 -17.45 6.29 6.09
N SER A 52 -18.32 6.08 5.13
CA SER A 52 -18.80 4.73 4.80
C SER A 52 -17.76 3.99 3.96
N VAL A 53 -17.88 2.65 3.92
CA VAL A 53 -16.97 1.86 3.07
C VAL A 53 -17.17 2.24 1.61
N GLU A 54 -18.40 2.54 1.19
CA GLU A 54 -18.68 2.91 -0.19
C GLU A 54 -17.93 4.19 -0.58
N GLN A 55 -17.99 5.19 0.29
CA GLN A 55 -17.32 6.45 -0.01
C GLN A 55 -15.80 6.29 0.02
N LEU A 56 -15.28 5.58 1.01
CA LEU A 56 -13.83 5.40 1.08
C LEU A 56 -13.31 4.59 -0.09
N TYR A 57 -14.01 3.52 -0.47
CA TYR A 57 -13.62 2.72 -1.61
C TYR A 57 -13.58 3.58 -2.88
N SER A 58 -14.57 4.45 -3.06
CA SER A 58 -14.62 5.29 -4.26
C SER A 58 -13.47 6.31 -4.28
N ILE A 59 -12.98 6.74 -3.13
CA ILE A 59 -11.84 7.66 -3.09
C ILE A 59 -10.61 7.03 -3.75
N PHE A 60 -10.50 5.70 -3.69
CA PHE A 60 -9.36 4.99 -4.30
C PHE A 60 -9.65 4.53 -5.74
N THR A 61 -10.90 4.54 -6.18
CA THR A 61 -11.26 3.94 -7.47
C THR A 61 -11.92 4.90 -8.46
N VAL A 62 -12.20 6.12 -8.04
CA VAL A 62 -12.78 7.14 -8.92
C VAL A 62 -11.71 8.17 -9.21
N LYS A 63 -11.40 8.37 -10.49
CA LYS A 63 -10.29 9.23 -10.89
C LYS A 63 -10.40 10.64 -10.31
N ASP A 64 -11.58 11.24 -10.36
CA ASP A 64 -11.74 12.60 -9.85
C ASP A 64 -11.42 12.68 -8.36
N LEU A 65 -11.80 11.66 -7.59
CA LEU A 65 -11.53 11.66 -6.16
C LEU A 65 -10.05 11.42 -5.86
N VAL A 66 -9.40 10.56 -6.65
CA VAL A 66 -7.96 10.34 -6.53
C VAL A 66 -7.23 11.65 -6.80
N GLN A 67 -7.64 12.39 -7.84
CA GLN A 67 -7.02 13.66 -8.16
C GLN A 67 -7.24 14.70 -7.07
N LYS A 68 -8.38 14.63 -6.38
CA LYS A 68 -8.66 15.57 -5.31
C LYS A 68 -7.72 15.37 -4.12
N PHE A 69 -7.54 14.13 -3.66
CA PHE A 69 -6.69 13.95 -2.49
C PHE A 69 -5.21 14.03 -2.86
N SER A 70 -4.84 13.61 -4.05
CA SER A 70 -3.43 13.65 -4.45
C SER A 70 -3.02 15.04 -4.98
N LYS A 71 -4.00 15.87 -5.29
CA LYS A 71 -3.78 17.24 -5.80
C LYS A 71 -2.95 17.24 -7.07
N SER A 72 -3.13 16.23 -7.90
CA SER A 72 -2.39 16.11 -9.14
C SER A 72 -3.19 15.27 -10.13
N THR A 73 -2.78 15.32 -11.39
CA THR A 73 -3.40 14.52 -12.43
C THR A 73 -3.14 13.04 -12.17
N ALA A 74 -4.13 12.22 -12.42
CA ALA A 74 -4.01 10.79 -12.25
C ALA A 74 -4.46 10.05 -13.50
N VAL A 75 -3.91 8.85 -13.69
CA VAL A 75 -4.44 7.89 -14.66
C VAL A 75 -5.03 6.77 -13.80
N LEU A 76 -6.22 6.34 -14.12
CA LEU A 76 -6.87 5.34 -13.28
C LEU A 76 -7.82 4.50 -14.10
N GLU A 77 -7.48 3.21 -14.25
CA GLU A 77 -8.35 2.24 -14.89
C GLU A 77 -8.77 1.25 -13.81
N ALA A 78 -9.87 1.55 -13.13
CA ALA A 78 -10.28 0.81 -11.94
C ALA A 78 -10.96 -0.51 -12.29
N GLU A 79 -10.18 -1.43 -12.82
CA GLU A 79 -10.65 -2.76 -13.16
C GLU A 79 -9.48 -3.71 -13.06
N LYS A 80 -9.73 -5.00 -12.93
CA LYS A 80 -8.67 -5.98 -12.84
C LYS A 80 -7.78 -5.88 -14.06
N GLY A 81 -6.48 -5.76 -13.86
CA GLY A 81 -5.52 -5.57 -14.94
C GLY A 81 -5.37 -4.12 -15.37
N GLY A 82 -6.16 -3.22 -14.82
CA GLY A 82 -6.05 -1.81 -15.17
C GLY A 82 -4.85 -1.16 -14.51
N LYS A 83 -4.37 -0.10 -15.13
CA LYS A 83 -3.17 0.61 -14.67
C LYS A 83 -3.56 1.87 -13.92
N PHE A 84 -2.68 2.32 -13.04
CA PHE A 84 -2.89 3.61 -12.39
C PHE A 84 -1.59 4.38 -12.26
N GLN A 85 -1.69 5.71 -12.24
CA GLN A 85 -0.59 6.61 -11.92
C GLN A 85 -1.15 7.71 -11.05
N MET A 86 -0.40 8.08 -10.01
CA MET A 86 -0.78 9.15 -9.09
C MET A 86 0.42 10.01 -8.80
N PHE A 87 0.16 11.22 -8.28
CA PHE A 87 1.22 12.17 -7.90
C PHE A 87 2.17 12.42 -9.07
N ASP A 88 1.58 12.73 -10.23
CA ASP A 88 2.33 13.04 -11.46
C ASP A 88 3.28 11.92 -11.86
N GLY A 89 2.82 10.67 -11.71
CA GLY A 89 3.62 9.52 -12.10
C GLY A 89 4.63 9.08 -11.06
N ASN A 90 4.66 9.72 -9.88
CA ASN A 90 5.54 9.29 -8.82
C ASN A 90 5.14 7.91 -8.28
N ILE A 91 3.85 7.61 -8.34
CA ILE A 91 3.33 6.31 -7.95
C ILE A 91 2.67 5.68 -9.15
N THR A 92 3.01 4.43 -9.44
CA THR A 92 2.41 3.71 -10.56
C THR A 92 2.10 2.28 -10.13
N GLY A 93 1.18 1.65 -10.81
CA GLY A 93 0.86 0.27 -10.52
C GLY A 93 -0.23 -0.30 -11.40
N GLU A 94 -0.74 -1.41 -10.94
CA GLU A 94 -1.76 -2.17 -11.67
C GLU A 94 -2.68 -2.84 -10.66
N TYR A 95 -3.99 -2.82 -10.94
CA TYR A 95 -4.94 -3.49 -10.08
C TYR A 95 -4.91 -4.99 -10.33
N LEU A 96 -4.68 -5.77 -9.29
CA LEU A 96 -4.70 -7.23 -9.38
C LEU A 96 -6.08 -7.78 -9.01
N GLU A 97 -6.79 -7.12 -8.09
CA GLU A 97 -8.11 -7.54 -7.69
C GLU A 97 -8.89 -6.36 -7.14
N LEU A 98 -10.15 -6.28 -7.48
CA LEU A 98 -11.05 -5.26 -6.93
C LEU A 98 -12.34 -5.95 -6.50
N LEU A 99 -12.58 -5.99 -5.18
CA LEU A 99 -13.83 -6.48 -4.63
C LEU A 99 -14.56 -5.25 -4.10
N THR A 100 -15.63 -4.88 -4.77
CA THR A 100 -16.33 -3.62 -4.51
C THR A 100 -16.64 -3.44 -3.03
N ASN A 101 -16.19 -2.31 -2.49
CA ASN A 101 -16.42 -1.91 -1.09
C ASN A 101 -15.78 -2.84 -0.06
N LYS A 102 -14.90 -3.74 -0.49
CA LYS A 102 -14.29 -4.70 0.43
C LYS A 102 -12.78 -4.74 0.35
N LYS A 103 -12.22 -4.78 -0.85
CA LYS A 103 -10.79 -5.07 -0.97
C LYS A 103 -10.22 -4.60 -2.29
N ILE A 104 -9.01 -4.08 -2.24
CA ILE A 104 -8.24 -3.76 -3.44
C ILE A 104 -6.87 -4.40 -3.28
N VAL A 105 -6.42 -5.14 -4.28
CA VAL A 105 -5.06 -5.67 -4.32
C VAL A 105 -4.37 -5.09 -5.55
N MET A 106 -3.17 -4.56 -5.37
CA MET A 106 -2.49 -3.90 -6.48
C MET A 106 -0.98 -4.11 -6.41
N LYS A 107 -0.35 -4.06 -7.58
CA LYS A 107 1.09 -3.88 -7.69
C LYS A 107 1.33 -2.38 -7.56
N TRP A 108 2.36 -1.99 -6.83
CA TRP A 108 2.53 -0.60 -6.46
C TRP A 108 4.01 -0.26 -6.34
N ARG A 109 4.42 0.90 -6.86
CA ARG A 109 5.79 1.35 -6.69
C ARG A 109 5.88 2.86 -6.75
N CYS A 110 6.94 3.41 -6.16
CA CYS A 110 7.31 4.80 -6.36
C CYS A 110 8.37 4.88 -7.45
N ARG A 111 8.44 6.04 -8.08
CA ARG A 111 9.41 6.29 -9.15
C ARG A 111 10.85 6.04 -8.74
N ASN A 112 11.18 6.34 -7.48
CA ASN A 112 12.55 6.22 -6.99
C ASN A 112 12.90 4.83 -6.46
N TRP A 113 12.04 3.84 -6.69
CA TRP A 113 12.34 2.46 -6.33
C TRP A 113 13.23 1.82 -7.41
N PRO A 114 13.89 0.72 -7.08
CA PRO A 114 14.66 -0.02 -8.08
C PRO A 114 13.78 -0.33 -9.29
N GLU A 115 14.38 -0.29 -10.46
CA GLU A 115 13.63 -0.44 -11.70
C GLU A 115 12.83 -1.73 -11.73
N GLU A 116 11.60 -1.63 -12.17
CA GLU A 116 10.69 -2.76 -12.32
C GLU A 116 10.40 -3.53 -11.03
N HIS A 117 10.71 -2.96 -9.88
CA HIS A 117 10.38 -3.60 -8.62
C HIS A 117 9.04 -3.04 -8.11
N TYR A 118 8.10 -3.94 -7.83
CA TYR A 118 6.78 -3.59 -7.32
C TYR A 118 6.52 -4.30 -6.00
N ALA A 119 5.87 -3.63 -5.08
CA ALA A 119 5.32 -4.27 -3.90
C ALA A 119 3.88 -4.70 -4.21
N THR A 120 3.36 -5.62 -3.44
CA THR A 120 1.94 -5.97 -3.49
C THR A 120 1.28 -5.27 -2.31
N VAL A 121 0.29 -4.43 -2.62
CA VAL A 121 -0.42 -3.66 -1.61
C VAL A 121 -1.86 -4.14 -1.57
N THR A 122 -2.33 -4.49 -0.38
CA THR A 122 -3.71 -4.92 -0.17
C THR A 122 -4.39 -3.93 0.75
N LEU A 123 -5.54 -3.42 0.33
CA LEU A 123 -6.39 -2.57 1.15
C LEU A 123 -7.64 -3.37 1.49
N ASN A 124 -7.92 -3.51 2.78
CA ASN A 124 -9.16 -4.15 3.23
C ASN A 124 -10.02 -3.08 3.90
N PHE A 125 -11.27 -2.97 3.46
CA PHE A 125 -12.22 -1.97 3.95
C PHE A 125 -13.18 -2.66 4.91
N VAL A 126 -13.07 -2.33 6.20
CA VAL A 126 -13.86 -2.99 7.24
C VAL A 126 -14.83 -1.98 7.86
N PRO A 127 -16.14 -2.18 7.70
CA PRO A 127 -17.09 -1.25 8.31
C PRO A 127 -17.07 -1.41 9.83
N THR A 128 -17.10 -0.28 10.52
CA THR A 128 -17.25 -0.26 11.96
C THR A 128 -18.44 0.62 12.30
N LEU A 129 -18.72 0.80 13.56
CA LEU A 129 -19.86 1.62 13.95
C LEU A 129 -19.55 3.07 13.65
N GLY A 130 -20.14 3.58 12.58
CA GLY A 130 -19.99 5.00 12.20
C GLY A 130 -18.72 5.34 11.46
N GLN A 131 -17.85 4.37 11.20
CA GLN A 131 -16.56 4.63 10.54
C GLN A 131 -16.19 3.48 9.63
N THR A 132 -15.09 3.63 8.93
CA THR A 132 -14.47 2.53 8.17
C THR A 132 -13.04 2.37 8.64
N GLU A 133 -12.67 1.14 8.95
CA GLU A 133 -11.29 0.81 9.26
C GLU A 133 -10.63 0.36 7.96
N LEU A 134 -9.56 1.03 7.58
CA LEU A 134 -8.80 0.65 6.39
C LEU A 134 -7.55 -0.06 6.87
N GLN A 135 -7.40 -1.31 6.46
CA GLN A 135 -6.22 -2.12 6.78
C GLN A 135 -5.34 -2.19 5.55
N LEU A 136 -4.09 -1.82 5.70
CA LEU A 136 -3.12 -1.80 4.61
C LEU A 136 -2.06 -2.85 4.88
N ASP A 137 -1.89 -3.78 3.96
CA ASP A 137 -0.81 -4.76 4.02
C ASP A 137 0.05 -4.63 2.79
N CYS A 138 1.36 -4.50 3.00
CA CYS A 138 2.31 -4.37 1.90
C CYS A 138 3.32 -5.50 1.99
N LYS A 139 3.61 -6.14 0.87
CA LYS A 139 4.63 -7.17 0.78
C LYS A 139 5.58 -6.80 -0.33
N GLY A 140 6.88 -7.05 -0.10
CA GLY A 140 7.87 -6.80 -1.14
C GLY A 140 8.34 -5.35 -1.19
N VAL A 141 8.23 -4.62 -0.08
CA VAL A 141 8.72 -3.24 -0.03
C VAL A 141 10.24 -3.27 0.11
N PRO A 142 11.01 -2.59 -0.76
CA PRO A 142 12.46 -2.57 -0.60
C PRO A 142 12.84 -2.05 0.78
N VAL A 143 13.76 -2.73 1.44
CA VAL A 143 14.18 -2.33 2.79
C VAL A 143 14.60 -0.87 2.82
N CYS A 144 15.36 -0.44 1.82
CA CYS A 144 15.85 0.94 1.78
C CYS A 144 14.72 1.96 1.54
N LYS A 145 13.51 1.51 1.23
CA LYS A 145 12.36 2.39 0.99
C LYS A 145 11.26 2.22 2.04
N GLU A 146 11.56 1.55 3.13
CA GLU A 146 10.55 1.30 4.15
C GLU A 146 9.96 2.59 4.71
N GLU A 147 10.81 3.55 5.08
CA GLU A 147 10.33 4.82 5.63
C GLU A 147 9.61 5.65 4.57
N ASN A 148 10.09 5.58 3.33
CA ASN A 148 9.44 6.23 2.20
C ASN A 148 8.00 5.70 2.02
N MET A 149 7.84 4.39 2.13
CA MET A 149 6.53 3.76 2.00
C MET A 149 5.59 4.20 3.12
N LYS A 150 6.07 4.22 4.36
CA LYS A 150 5.27 4.66 5.48
C LYS A 150 4.84 6.12 5.32
N PHE A 151 5.77 6.98 4.93
CA PHE A 151 5.47 8.38 4.72
C PHE A 151 4.41 8.55 3.63
N CYS A 152 4.56 7.84 2.53
CA CYS A 152 3.64 7.94 1.41
C CYS A 152 2.21 7.58 1.85
N TRP A 153 2.05 6.49 2.58
CA TRP A 153 0.71 6.07 2.97
C TRP A 153 0.15 6.88 4.14
N GLN A 154 0.96 7.25 5.13
CA GLN A 154 0.47 8.01 6.26
C GLN A 154 0.20 9.47 5.92
N LYS A 155 1.10 10.09 5.16
CA LYS A 155 1.01 11.53 4.89
C LYS A 155 0.34 11.84 3.56
N GLN A 156 0.77 11.19 2.50
CA GLN A 156 0.26 11.53 1.18
C GLN A 156 -1.08 10.89 0.86
N HIS A 157 -1.41 9.79 1.52
CA HIS A 157 -2.71 9.14 1.32
C HIS A 157 -3.64 9.40 2.50
N PHE A 158 -3.35 8.84 3.67
CA PHE A 158 -4.30 8.86 4.78
C PHE A 158 -4.63 10.28 5.25
N GLU A 159 -3.63 11.11 5.47
CA GLU A 159 -3.91 12.47 5.95
C GLU A 159 -4.61 13.30 4.89
N GLU A 160 -4.23 13.15 3.63
CA GLU A 160 -4.89 13.90 2.56
C GLU A 160 -6.33 13.45 2.36
N ILE A 161 -6.58 12.15 2.50
CA ILE A 161 -7.96 11.63 2.42
C ILE A 161 -8.78 12.16 3.59
N LYS A 162 -8.22 12.20 4.79
CA LYS A 162 -8.94 12.77 5.93
C LYS A 162 -9.27 14.23 5.70
N GLY A 163 -8.34 14.99 5.12
CA GLY A 163 -8.60 16.38 4.76
C GLY A 163 -9.73 16.51 3.75
N LEU A 164 -9.74 15.65 2.75
CA LEU A 164 -10.79 15.66 1.75
C LEU A 164 -12.15 15.35 2.39
N LEU A 165 -12.20 14.40 3.31
CA LEU A 165 -13.46 14.05 3.97
C LEU A 165 -13.99 15.20 4.83
N GLN A 166 -13.11 16.01 5.40
CA GLN A 166 -13.54 17.17 6.18
C GLN A 166 -14.15 18.26 5.29
N LEU A 167 -13.69 18.34 4.05
CA LEU A 167 -14.22 19.33 3.10
C LEU A 167 -15.56 18.90 2.50
N THR A 168 -15.90 17.62 2.64
CA THR A 168 -17.13 17.08 2.07
C THR A 168 -18.03 16.68 3.23
N PRO A 169 -19.05 17.51 3.58
CA PRO A 169 -19.91 17.18 4.72
C PRO A 169 -20.60 15.84 4.52
N PRO A 170 -20.82 15.10 5.60
CA PRO A 170 -21.57 13.86 5.50
C PRO A 170 -22.96 14.11 4.94
N LYS A 171 -23.51 13.17 4.20
CA LYS A 171 -24.80 13.35 3.58
C LYS A 171 -25.90 13.63 4.61
N TRP A 172 -25.77 13.06 5.78
CA TRP A 172 -26.81 13.22 6.79
C TRP A 172 -26.79 14.61 7.45
N LEU A 173 -25.81 15.45 7.14
CA LEU A 173 -25.79 16.80 7.63
C LEU A 173 -26.57 17.77 6.71
N ASN A 174 -26.99 17.31 5.56
CA ASN A 174 -27.70 18.18 4.61
C ASN A 174 -29.17 17.89 4.59
#